data_3711c29269519e7fd85abe64b92ba944
#
_entry.id   3711c29269519e7fd85abe64b92ba944
#
_cell.length_a   1.000
_cell.length_b   1.000
_cell.length_c   1.000
_cell.angle_alpha   90.00
_cell.angle_beta   90.00
_cell.angle_gamma   90.00
#
_symmetry.space_group_name_H-M   'P 1'
#
loop_
_entity.id
_entity.type
_entity.pdbx_description
1 polymer ?
#
loop_
_entity_poly.entity_id
_entity_poly.type
_entity_poly.pdbx_seq_one_letter_code
_entity_poly.pdbx_strand_id
1 'polypeptide(L)'
;MTIRNVIVACDYAYIEGGAARVAVQTAVELSKRSNLKVYFFAGCGEPCQELVQSSVQVISLGMYDLLGNPSKLDAMKKGIYNRKAGKLLEDLLNTLKENETIIHVHTWTKVLSSAIFAIADKKNIPVFLTVHDYFLTCPNGGCYDYVKNEICERKPMSL
;
A
#
# COMPACT_ATOMS: atom_id res chain seq x y z
N MET A 1 -23.90 -0.84 6.91
CA MET A 1 -22.87 -1.45 6.03
C MET A 1 -22.18 -2.56 6.82
N THR A 2 -22.19 -3.79 6.31
CA THR A 2 -21.53 -4.93 6.96
C THR A 2 -20.29 -5.26 6.14
N ILE A 3 -19.09 -5.03 6.70
CA ILE A 3 -17.84 -5.34 6.02
C ILE A 3 -17.56 -6.84 6.10
N ARG A 4 -17.20 -7.41 4.95
CA ARG A 4 -16.82 -8.82 4.79
C ARG A 4 -15.46 -8.99 4.11
N ASN A 5 -15.02 -8.00 3.32
CA ASN A 5 -13.75 -8.03 2.60
C ASN A 5 -12.87 -6.88 3.07
N VAL A 6 -11.65 -7.20 3.47
CA VAL A 6 -10.63 -6.23 3.83
C VAL A 6 -9.42 -6.44 2.94
N ILE A 7 -9.04 -5.41 2.20
CA ILE A 7 -7.81 -5.40 1.40
C ILE A 7 -6.77 -4.59 2.17
N VAL A 8 -5.75 -5.25 2.69
CA VAL A 8 -4.59 -4.59 3.30
C VAL A 8 -3.57 -4.33 2.19
N ALA A 9 -3.33 -3.07 1.87
CA ALA A 9 -2.40 -2.66 0.81
C ALA A 9 -1.06 -2.21 1.39
N CYS A 10 0.03 -2.77 0.87
CA CYS A 10 1.40 -2.49 1.30
C CYS A 10 2.35 -2.59 0.10
N ASP A 11 3.40 -1.78 0.06
CA ASP A 11 4.40 -1.85 -1.02
C ASP A 11 5.11 -3.21 -1.06
N TYR A 12 5.33 -3.85 0.10
CA TYR A 12 6.09 -5.09 0.23
C TYR A 12 5.25 -6.24 0.78
N ALA A 13 5.42 -7.44 0.21
CA ALA A 13 4.82 -8.68 0.71
C ALA A 13 5.62 -9.31 1.89
N TYR A 14 6.73 -8.70 2.25
CA TYR A 14 7.63 -9.13 3.33
C TYR A 14 7.89 -7.98 4.30
N ILE A 15 8.53 -8.30 5.44
CA ILE A 15 8.79 -7.32 6.50
C ILE A 15 10.05 -6.52 6.17
N GLU A 16 9.87 -5.39 5.47
CA GLU A 16 10.93 -4.43 5.11
C GLU A 16 11.14 -3.35 6.21
N GLY A 17 10.47 -3.44 7.32
CA GLY A 17 10.57 -2.46 8.40
C GLY A 17 9.29 -2.37 9.21
N GLY A 18 9.19 -1.34 10.07
CA GLY A 18 8.07 -1.20 11.00
C GLY A 18 6.71 -1.13 10.32
N ALA A 19 6.58 -0.32 9.27
CA ALA A 19 5.31 -0.15 8.55
C ALA A 19 4.82 -1.45 7.90
N ALA A 20 5.72 -2.19 7.22
CA ALA A 20 5.38 -3.48 6.62
C ALA A 20 5.05 -4.53 7.69
N ARG A 21 5.75 -4.52 8.83
CA ARG A 21 5.42 -5.39 9.97
C ARG A 21 4.01 -5.15 10.48
N VAL A 22 3.62 -3.87 10.67
CA VAL A 22 2.27 -3.52 11.11
C VAL A 22 1.22 -3.95 10.08
N ALA A 23 1.49 -3.77 8.78
CA ALA A 23 0.59 -4.22 7.72
C ALA A 23 0.36 -5.74 7.75
N VAL A 24 1.46 -6.52 7.83
CA VAL A 24 1.40 -7.98 7.92
C VAL A 24 0.62 -8.42 9.16
N GLN A 25 0.95 -7.88 10.33
CA GLN A 25 0.24 -8.21 11.57
C GLN A 25 -1.24 -7.85 11.50
N THR A 26 -1.58 -6.68 10.94
CA THR A 26 -2.98 -6.28 10.74
C THR A 26 -3.74 -7.30 9.89
N ALA A 27 -3.16 -7.71 8.75
CA ALA A 27 -3.80 -8.69 7.87
C ALA A 27 -3.99 -10.05 8.57
N VAL A 28 -2.93 -10.55 9.22
CA VAL A 28 -2.97 -11.83 9.94
C VAL A 28 -4.00 -11.81 11.07
N GLU A 29 -4.03 -10.76 11.90
CA GLU A 29 -4.99 -10.66 13.00
C GLU A 29 -6.44 -10.52 12.51
N LEU A 30 -6.67 -9.75 11.45
CA LEU A 30 -8.01 -9.65 10.85
C LEU A 30 -8.46 -10.97 10.24
N SER A 31 -7.55 -11.76 9.67
CA SER A 31 -7.89 -13.05 9.04
C SER A 31 -8.33 -14.13 10.03
N LYS A 32 -8.06 -13.95 11.33
CA LYS A 32 -8.57 -14.85 12.39
C LYS A 32 -10.07 -14.67 12.65
N ARG A 33 -10.68 -13.62 12.14
CA ARG A 33 -12.13 -13.36 12.28
C ARG A 33 -12.89 -14.12 11.20
N SER A 34 -13.75 -15.04 11.60
CA SER A 34 -14.49 -15.96 10.72
C SER A 34 -15.44 -15.25 9.72
N ASN A 35 -15.84 -14.01 10.02
CA ASN A 35 -16.72 -13.21 9.18
C ASN A 35 -16.00 -12.33 8.16
N LEU A 36 -14.65 -12.33 8.13
CA LEU A 36 -13.86 -11.52 7.23
C LEU A 36 -13.07 -12.39 6.24
N LYS A 37 -13.04 -11.95 4.98
CA LYS A 37 -12.05 -12.36 3.98
C LYS A 37 -11.01 -11.27 3.87
N VAL A 38 -9.74 -11.63 4.11
CA VAL A 38 -8.65 -10.69 4.10
C VAL A 38 -7.73 -10.94 2.92
N TYR A 39 -7.48 -9.89 2.17
CA TYR A 39 -6.55 -9.87 1.04
C TYR A 39 -5.36 -9.02 1.40
N PHE A 40 -4.15 -9.49 1.10
CA PHE A 40 -2.94 -8.70 1.23
C PHE A 40 -2.46 -8.33 -0.17
N PHE A 41 -2.63 -7.07 -0.56
CA PHE A 41 -2.29 -6.55 -1.87
C PHE A 41 -0.92 -5.88 -1.82
N ALA A 42 0.09 -6.56 -2.32
CA ALA A 42 1.48 -6.13 -2.24
C ALA A 42 2.08 -5.80 -3.60
N GLY A 43 2.86 -4.73 -3.65
CA GLY A 43 3.54 -4.29 -4.86
C GLY A 43 4.67 -5.20 -5.29
N CYS A 44 5.51 -5.64 -4.36
CA CYS A 44 6.68 -6.48 -4.67
C CYS A 44 7.03 -7.46 -3.55
N GLY A 45 7.90 -8.39 -3.92
CA GLY A 45 8.48 -9.40 -3.05
C GLY A 45 7.62 -10.65 -2.86
N GLU A 46 8.28 -11.69 -2.35
CA GLU A 46 7.60 -12.93 -1.97
C GLU A 46 6.94 -12.76 -0.60
N PRO A 47 5.76 -13.37 -0.38
CA PRO A 47 5.08 -13.29 0.90
C PRO A 47 5.92 -13.84 2.05
N CYS A 48 5.99 -13.10 3.15
CA CYS A 48 6.63 -13.59 4.36
C CYS A 48 5.89 -14.78 4.96
N GLN A 49 6.58 -15.52 5.82
CA GLN A 49 6.09 -16.76 6.41
C GLN A 49 4.77 -16.56 7.18
N GLU A 50 4.62 -15.46 7.88
CA GLU A 50 3.41 -15.11 8.63
C GLU A 50 2.17 -14.99 7.72
N LEU A 51 2.33 -14.41 6.53
CA LEU A 51 1.23 -14.33 5.55
C LEU A 51 0.92 -15.72 4.98
N VAL A 52 1.94 -16.48 4.63
CA VAL A 52 1.77 -17.83 4.03
C VAL A 52 1.10 -18.80 5.00
N GLN A 53 1.38 -18.71 6.30
CA GLN A 53 0.80 -19.58 7.33
C GLN A 53 -0.58 -19.15 7.81
N SER A 54 -1.07 -17.99 7.35
CA SER A 54 -2.39 -17.46 7.73
C SER A 54 -3.47 -17.80 6.68
N SER A 55 -4.71 -17.41 6.97
CA SER A 55 -5.83 -17.47 6.01
C SER A 55 -5.93 -16.24 5.09
N VAL A 56 -4.91 -15.40 5.06
CA VAL A 56 -4.83 -14.21 4.19
C VAL A 56 -4.62 -14.63 2.74
N GLN A 57 -5.40 -14.07 1.83
CA GLN A 57 -5.17 -14.25 0.39
C GLN A 57 -4.15 -13.22 -0.10
N VAL A 58 -2.93 -13.66 -0.39
CA VAL A 58 -1.85 -12.75 -0.81
C VAL A 58 -1.86 -12.57 -2.32
N ILE A 59 -1.82 -11.31 -2.76
CA ILE A 59 -1.71 -10.88 -4.15
C ILE A 59 -0.45 -10.04 -4.26
N SER A 60 0.68 -10.67 -4.57
CA SER A 60 1.92 -9.98 -4.86
C SER A 60 2.04 -9.70 -6.35
N LEU A 61 2.27 -8.43 -6.70
CA LEU A 61 2.26 -7.97 -8.10
C LEU A 61 3.58 -8.24 -8.82
N GLY A 62 4.60 -8.73 -8.11
CA GLY A 62 5.91 -9.06 -8.68
C GLY A 62 6.60 -7.87 -9.35
N MET A 63 6.40 -6.67 -8.83
CA MET A 63 7.02 -5.45 -9.36
C MET A 63 8.36 -5.19 -8.66
N TYR A 64 9.17 -4.34 -9.27
CA TYR A 64 10.33 -3.74 -8.61
C TYR A 64 9.89 -2.52 -7.81
N ASP A 65 10.55 -2.26 -6.68
CA ASP A 65 10.45 -0.98 -6.01
C ASP A 65 11.19 0.12 -6.82
N LEU A 66 11.06 1.38 -6.39
CA LEU A 66 11.65 2.51 -7.11
C LEU A 66 13.18 2.43 -7.18
N LEU A 67 13.85 1.88 -6.15
CA LEU A 67 15.30 1.80 -6.07
C LEU A 67 15.86 0.59 -6.81
N GLY A 68 15.15 -0.55 -6.77
CA GLY A 68 15.52 -1.79 -7.43
C GLY A 68 15.13 -1.85 -8.91
N ASN A 69 14.42 -0.84 -9.44
CA ASN A 69 13.98 -0.85 -10.83
C ASN A 69 15.18 -0.59 -11.78
N PRO A 70 15.47 -1.49 -12.73
CA PRO A 70 16.58 -1.34 -13.67
C PRO A 70 16.43 -0.12 -14.60
N SER A 71 15.21 0.37 -14.81
CA SER A 71 14.91 1.55 -15.61
C SER A 71 14.48 2.74 -14.74
N LYS A 72 15.34 3.76 -14.62
CA LYS A 72 15.03 4.98 -13.84
C LYS A 72 13.81 5.73 -14.37
N LEU A 73 13.61 5.75 -15.71
CA LEU A 73 12.44 6.39 -16.33
C LEU A 73 11.14 5.64 -16.02
N ASP A 74 11.18 4.30 -16.02
CA ASP A 74 10.04 3.47 -15.64
C ASP A 74 9.73 3.62 -14.15
N ALA A 75 10.77 3.64 -13.30
CA ALA A 75 10.63 3.90 -11.86
C ALA A 75 9.95 5.25 -11.60
N MET A 76 10.39 6.32 -12.28
CA MET A 76 9.81 7.65 -12.12
C MET A 76 8.34 7.70 -12.55
N LYS A 77 7.98 7.10 -13.70
CA LYS A 77 6.59 7.04 -14.18
C LYS A 77 5.71 6.25 -13.20
N LYS A 78 6.17 5.09 -12.73
CA LYS A 78 5.45 4.24 -11.77
C LYS A 78 5.35 4.88 -10.39
N GLY A 79 6.37 5.61 -9.94
CA GLY A 79 6.35 6.35 -8.68
C GLY A 79 5.26 7.42 -8.65
N ILE A 80 4.99 8.08 -9.79
CA ILE A 80 3.91 9.06 -9.91
C ILE A 80 2.55 8.35 -9.99
N TYR A 81 2.40 7.43 -10.95
CA TYR A 81 1.13 6.74 -11.19
C TYR A 81 1.36 5.34 -11.78
N ASN A 82 1.24 4.32 -10.95
CA ASN A 82 1.43 2.92 -11.33
C ASN A 82 0.14 2.32 -11.91
N ARG A 83 -0.04 2.48 -13.23
CA ARG A 83 -1.23 1.97 -13.94
C ARG A 83 -1.43 0.46 -13.76
N LYS A 84 -0.33 -0.32 -13.68
CA LYS A 84 -0.41 -1.77 -13.50
C LYS A 84 -0.97 -2.12 -12.12
N ALA A 85 -0.50 -1.44 -11.07
CA ALA A 85 -1.03 -1.63 -9.73
C ALA A 85 -2.51 -1.24 -9.66
N GLY A 86 -2.88 -0.08 -10.24
CA GLY A 86 -4.27 0.35 -10.32
C GLY A 86 -5.16 -0.67 -11.03
N LYS A 87 -4.73 -1.16 -12.22
CA LYS A 87 -5.51 -2.16 -12.97
C LYS A 87 -5.70 -3.45 -12.18
N LEU A 88 -4.66 -3.98 -11.57
CA LEU A 88 -4.75 -5.23 -10.80
C LEU A 88 -5.63 -5.07 -9.55
N LEU A 89 -5.61 -3.90 -8.90
CA LEU A 89 -6.55 -3.60 -7.83
C LEU A 89 -7.99 -3.52 -8.35
N GLU A 90 -8.22 -2.87 -9.51
CA GLU A 90 -9.55 -2.81 -10.13
C GLU A 90 -10.06 -4.21 -10.48
N ASP A 91 -9.21 -5.07 -11.03
CA ASP A 91 -9.55 -6.45 -11.36
C ASP A 91 -9.94 -7.23 -10.10
N LEU A 92 -9.21 -7.07 -8.98
CA LEU A 92 -9.59 -7.66 -7.69
C LEU A 92 -10.94 -7.12 -7.21
N LEU A 93 -11.12 -5.80 -7.20
CA LEU A 93 -12.36 -5.18 -6.72
C LEU A 93 -13.59 -5.60 -7.54
N ASN A 94 -13.44 -5.87 -8.84
CA ASN A 94 -14.52 -6.38 -9.69
C ASN A 94 -15.02 -7.77 -9.27
N THR A 95 -14.25 -8.52 -8.49
CA THR A 95 -14.66 -9.83 -7.94
C THR A 95 -15.36 -9.71 -6.59
N LEU A 96 -15.37 -8.52 -5.99
CA LEU A 96 -15.86 -8.27 -4.64
C LEU A 96 -17.13 -7.39 -4.67
N LYS A 97 -17.92 -7.44 -3.60
CA LYS A 97 -19.06 -6.54 -3.45
C LYS A 97 -18.60 -5.22 -2.86
N GLU A 98 -18.84 -4.12 -3.57
CA GLU A 98 -18.39 -2.77 -3.20
C GLU A 98 -18.88 -2.36 -1.80
N ASN A 99 -20.15 -2.59 -1.47
CA ASN A 99 -20.74 -2.22 -0.20
C ASN A 99 -20.34 -3.13 1.00
N GLU A 100 -19.54 -4.16 0.77
CA GLU A 100 -19.00 -5.08 1.78
C GLU A 100 -17.47 -5.02 1.86
N THR A 101 -16.81 -4.11 1.11
CA THR A 101 -15.36 -4.06 0.94
C THR A 101 -14.77 -2.76 1.45
N ILE A 102 -13.62 -2.85 2.12
CA ILE A 102 -12.78 -1.70 2.49
C ILE A 102 -11.33 -1.96 2.09
N ILE A 103 -10.57 -0.88 1.89
CA ILE A 103 -9.13 -0.93 1.67
C ILE A 103 -8.43 -0.27 2.86
N HIS A 104 -7.47 -0.97 3.46
CA HIS A 104 -6.60 -0.43 4.50
C HIS A 104 -5.17 -0.32 3.97
N VAL A 105 -4.72 0.91 3.71
CA VAL A 105 -3.41 1.20 3.13
C VAL A 105 -2.41 1.49 4.24
N HIS A 106 -1.24 0.86 4.18
CA HIS A 106 -0.11 1.11 5.08
C HIS A 106 1.05 1.83 4.38
N THR A 107 1.55 1.28 3.26
CA THR A 107 2.58 1.92 2.44
C THR A 107 2.20 1.83 0.96
N TRP A 108 2.53 2.88 0.21
CA TRP A 108 2.11 2.99 -1.19
C TRP A 108 3.06 3.81 -2.07
N THR A 109 4.02 4.49 -1.46
CA THR A 109 4.86 5.49 -2.13
C THR A 109 5.99 4.90 -2.95
N LYS A 110 6.40 3.65 -2.68
CA LYS A 110 7.56 3.02 -3.31
C LYS A 110 7.20 2.12 -4.48
N VAL A 111 6.00 1.54 -4.50
CA VAL A 111 5.58 0.58 -5.55
C VAL A 111 4.16 0.84 -6.02
N LEU A 112 3.18 0.91 -5.12
CA LEU A 112 1.76 0.96 -5.48
C LEU A 112 1.33 2.30 -6.07
N SER A 113 1.93 3.41 -5.62
CA SER A 113 1.63 4.80 -6.01
C SER A 113 0.21 5.28 -5.67
N SER A 114 -0.10 6.52 -6.05
CA SER A 114 -1.45 7.10 -5.89
C SER A 114 -2.53 6.40 -6.72
N ALA A 115 -2.15 5.52 -7.66
CA ALA A 115 -3.10 4.83 -8.52
C ALA A 115 -4.13 3.99 -7.73
N ILE A 116 -3.74 3.41 -6.58
CA ILE A 116 -4.66 2.60 -5.76
C ILE A 116 -5.78 3.45 -5.17
N PHE A 117 -5.51 4.69 -4.78
CA PHE A 117 -6.53 5.61 -4.27
C PHE A 117 -7.49 6.05 -5.36
N ALA A 118 -6.98 6.35 -6.57
CA ALA A 118 -7.81 6.72 -7.71
C ALA A 118 -8.78 5.59 -8.12
N ILE A 119 -8.34 4.33 -8.03
CA ILE A 119 -9.22 3.19 -8.30
C ILE A 119 -10.25 2.99 -7.18
N ALA A 120 -9.84 3.14 -5.91
CA ALA A 120 -10.75 3.06 -4.79
C ALA A 120 -11.86 4.12 -4.88
N ASP A 121 -11.50 5.37 -5.20
CA ASP A 121 -12.43 6.48 -5.41
C ASP A 121 -13.39 6.18 -6.57
N LYS A 122 -12.88 5.79 -7.74
CA LYS A 122 -13.68 5.40 -8.91
C LYS A 122 -14.72 4.32 -8.59
N LYS A 123 -14.39 3.43 -7.65
CA LYS A 123 -15.25 2.30 -7.23
C LYS A 123 -16.06 2.59 -5.97
N ASN A 124 -16.01 3.79 -5.42
CA ASN A 124 -16.65 4.18 -4.16
C ASN A 124 -16.29 3.25 -2.98
N ILE A 125 -15.08 2.70 -2.97
CA ILE A 125 -14.59 1.84 -1.90
C ILE A 125 -13.96 2.70 -0.80
N PRO A 126 -14.41 2.60 0.46
CA PRO A 126 -13.81 3.32 1.58
C PRO A 126 -12.34 2.92 1.77
N VAL A 127 -11.48 3.93 1.97
CA VAL A 127 -10.06 3.74 2.23
C VAL A 127 -9.72 4.23 3.63
N PHE A 128 -9.03 3.39 4.40
CA PHE A 128 -8.36 3.76 5.64
C PHE A 128 -6.86 3.82 5.37
N LEU A 129 -6.19 4.85 5.83
CA LEU A 129 -4.75 5.01 5.70
C LEU A 129 -4.11 5.06 7.08
N THR A 130 -3.22 4.11 7.37
CA THR A 130 -2.31 4.23 8.52
C THR A 130 -1.06 4.98 8.07
N VAL A 131 -0.86 6.16 8.62
CA VAL A 131 0.28 7.03 8.30
C VAL A 131 1.49 6.56 9.11
N HIS A 132 2.54 6.13 8.41
CA HIS A 132 3.80 5.65 9.00
C HIS A 132 4.95 6.65 8.82
N ASP A 133 4.76 7.65 7.98
CA ASP A 133 5.74 8.68 7.61
C ASP A 133 5.03 9.99 7.27
N TYR A 134 5.79 11.00 6.85
CA TYR A 134 5.26 12.33 6.53
C TYR A 134 5.02 12.55 5.02
N PHE A 135 4.96 11.53 4.18
CA PHE A 135 4.79 11.71 2.72
C PHE A 135 3.53 12.47 2.31
N LEU A 136 2.51 12.52 3.16
CA LEU A 136 1.32 13.33 2.89
C LEU A 136 1.60 14.85 2.92
N THR A 137 2.66 15.26 3.60
CA THR A 137 2.97 16.67 3.83
C THR A 137 4.40 17.06 3.41
N CYS A 138 5.28 16.07 3.31
CA CYS A 138 6.70 16.27 3.02
C CYS A 138 7.17 15.34 1.90
N PRO A 139 7.68 15.86 0.78
CA PRO A 139 8.09 15.05 -0.37
C PRO A 139 9.18 14.00 -0.07
N ASN A 140 10.02 14.23 0.96
CA ASN A 140 11.01 13.24 1.38
C ASN A 140 10.54 12.34 2.53
N GLY A 141 9.32 12.55 3.03
CA GLY A 141 8.70 11.73 4.07
C GLY A 141 9.30 11.90 5.47
N GLY A 142 10.35 12.69 5.65
CA GLY A 142 11.10 12.79 6.90
C GLY A 142 10.95 14.11 7.65
N CYS A 143 10.42 15.15 7.01
CA CYS A 143 10.44 16.54 7.52
C CYS A 143 11.85 16.98 7.97
N TYR A 144 12.87 16.49 7.28
CA TYR A 144 14.28 16.73 7.59
C TYR A 144 15.05 17.10 6.34
N ASP A 145 15.90 18.12 6.44
CA ASP A 145 16.82 18.54 5.38
C ASP A 145 18.14 17.77 5.52
N TYR A 146 18.31 16.71 4.74
CA TYR A 146 19.49 15.85 4.78
C TYR A 146 20.76 16.53 4.27
N VAL A 147 20.64 17.63 3.50
CA VAL A 147 21.79 18.39 3.00
C VAL A 147 22.34 19.31 4.09
N LYS A 148 21.44 19.99 4.79
CA LYS A 148 21.81 20.89 5.90
C LYS A 148 21.95 20.19 7.24
N ASN A 149 21.48 18.93 7.33
CA ASN A 149 21.46 18.12 8.55
C ASN A 149 20.65 18.77 9.69
N GLU A 150 19.46 19.29 9.36
CA GLU A 150 18.58 19.99 10.29
C GLU A 150 17.09 19.63 10.07
N ILE A 151 16.24 19.94 11.03
CA ILE A 151 14.78 19.82 10.88
C ILE A 151 14.33 20.80 9.78
N CYS A 152 13.51 20.30 8.85
CA CYS A 152 12.99 21.11 7.76
C CYS A 152 11.90 22.06 8.26
N GLU A 153 12.16 23.38 8.21
CA GLU A 153 11.20 24.41 8.60
C GLU A 153 10.25 24.85 7.47
N ARG A 154 10.33 24.20 6.31
CA ARG A 154 9.44 24.52 5.19
C ARG A 154 7.99 24.20 5.56
N LYS A 155 7.08 25.08 5.16
CA LYS A 155 5.64 24.83 5.34
C LYS A 155 5.25 23.59 4.53
N PRO A 156 4.39 22.71 5.06
CA PRO A 156 3.83 21.59 4.29
C PRO A 156 3.26 22.08 2.97
N MET A 157 3.51 21.35 1.88
CA MET A 157 3.04 21.67 0.52
C MET A 157 3.61 22.97 -0.07
N SER A 158 4.61 23.64 0.53
CA SER A 158 5.32 24.73 -0.13
C SER A 158 6.30 24.16 -1.16
N LEU A 159 6.23 24.65 -2.39
CA LEU A 159 7.22 24.39 -3.45
C LEU A 159 8.43 25.29 -3.28
#